data_5ee3ed192d10e061a9ea909a51fbe636
#
_entry.id   5ee3ed192d10e061a9ea909a51fbe636
#
_cell.length_a   1.000
_cell.length_b   1.000
_cell.length_c   1.000
_cell.angle_alpha   90.00
_cell.angle_beta   90.00
_cell.angle_gamma   90.00
#
_symmetry.space_group_name_H-M   'P 1'
#
loop_
_entity.id
_entity.type
_entity.pdbx_description
1 polymer ?
#
loop_
_entity_poly.entity_id
_entity_poly.type
_entity_poly.pdbx_seq_one_letter_code
_entity_poly.pdbx_strand_id
1 'polypeptide(L)'
;MTTSERFAISHKDLPPEETIRNIREKLFEIGIFVSESRWFSFGDFCYSVLLSDDHLPRLVTNGKGLTRELALASAYGEMMEHIQNGPNPKMPGKYGLMPETWHCADEKTLPLGSISKTRGPIVASLFGGPLPKRYRDVPVTCLPYFEVFAGSVDLLPDELIFNACGSNGWCAGNSAAEALVHGLCEVFERYAMIQALVNPDVEFPTIPLDEISRLPSYRIIKSLVDQGYTVIVKDCTFGGKLPVLCVAVHERRGGHLMVRFGSDPILDIALQRCLTELFQGLESGHLDDDMTSLPWSGETLRPDSFPNDFSILDFINKASLPYVNCLLSGRKSGGEYQKAFNLSDASNAVLAADLFNRLRASERKLYIRQVSFLGFPAYRIYVPGMSEVDPRLTRALLEFRSMFSSMKATLLSLPERTEEEIAQGAKDLEKLYRDCYYFLAGKGDVWPLYLMDLRLEPESEGESFFKIDFLLAMLFYRIGDYAKAV
;
A
#
# COMPACT_ATOMS: atom_id res chain seq x y z
N MET A 1 26.62 13.57 -21.61
CA MET A 1 25.90 12.37 -21.15
C MET A 1 26.92 11.41 -20.57
N THR A 2 26.83 11.18 -19.26
CA THR A 2 27.67 10.20 -18.57
C THR A 2 27.26 8.79 -19.00
N THR A 3 28.13 7.80 -18.81
CA THR A 3 27.84 6.40 -19.18
C THR A 3 26.59 5.85 -18.47
N SER A 4 26.18 6.41 -17.31
CA SER A 4 24.97 6.02 -16.57
C SER A 4 23.67 6.48 -17.24
N GLU A 5 23.66 7.63 -17.92
CA GLU A 5 22.48 8.18 -18.61
C GLU A 5 22.03 7.36 -19.82
N ARG A 6 22.93 6.55 -20.40
CA ARG A 6 22.59 5.70 -21.58
C ARG A 6 21.83 4.43 -21.24
N PHE A 7 21.64 4.12 -19.96
CA PHE A 7 21.10 2.82 -19.52
C PHE A 7 19.81 2.89 -18.69
N ALA A 8 19.31 4.10 -18.37
CA ALA A 8 18.03 4.25 -17.70
C ALA A 8 16.94 4.52 -18.73
N ILE A 9 16.14 3.53 -19.03
CA ILE A 9 14.89 3.73 -19.76
C ILE A 9 13.90 4.35 -18.79
N SER A 10 13.28 5.46 -19.17
CA SER A 10 12.26 6.14 -18.39
C SER A 10 11.24 6.72 -19.35
N HIS A 11 9.97 6.59 -19.03
CA HIS A 11 8.87 7.26 -19.75
C HIS A 11 8.35 8.49 -19.00
N LYS A 12 9.17 9.09 -18.12
CA LYS A 12 8.80 10.31 -17.40
C LYS A 12 8.65 11.50 -18.35
N ASP A 13 7.58 12.29 -18.16
CA ASP A 13 7.26 13.43 -19.03
C ASP A 13 8.16 14.64 -18.80
N LEU A 14 8.88 14.69 -17.67
CA LEU A 14 9.90 15.68 -17.37
C LEU A 14 11.20 15.03 -16.91
N PRO A 15 12.35 15.68 -17.11
CA PRO A 15 13.60 15.26 -16.48
C PRO A 15 13.47 15.22 -14.95
N PRO A 16 14.19 14.30 -14.27
CA PRO A 16 14.08 14.15 -12.83
C PRO A 16 14.43 15.44 -12.06
N GLU A 17 15.38 16.23 -12.52
CA GLU A 17 15.77 17.49 -11.90
C GLU A 17 14.65 18.54 -11.97
N GLU A 18 13.89 18.58 -13.07
CA GLU A 18 12.72 19.44 -13.19
C GLU A 18 11.58 18.98 -12.29
N THR A 19 11.34 17.68 -12.23
CA THR A 19 10.35 17.10 -11.32
C THR A 19 10.67 17.46 -9.87
N ILE A 20 11.92 17.27 -9.43
CA ILE A 20 12.39 17.61 -8.09
C ILE A 20 12.19 19.09 -7.79
N ARG A 21 12.63 19.95 -8.70
CA ARG A 21 12.49 21.41 -8.53
C ARG A 21 11.02 21.82 -8.38
N ASN A 22 10.16 21.36 -9.29
CA ASN A 22 8.74 21.70 -9.29
C ASN A 22 8.03 21.26 -8.01
N ILE A 23 8.38 20.08 -7.48
CA ILE A 23 7.79 19.58 -6.24
C ILE A 23 8.33 20.35 -5.03
N ARG A 24 9.64 20.60 -4.95
CA ARG A 24 10.24 21.40 -3.89
C ARG A 24 9.62 22.80 -3.77
N GLU A 25 9.41 23.48 -4.89
CA GLU A 25 8.76 24.78 -4.92
C GLU A 25 7.36 24.70 -4.29
N LYS A 26 6.54 23.71 -4.69
CA LYS A 26 5.20 23.50 -4.13
C LYS A 26 5.18 23.17 -2.65
N LEU A 27 6.09 22.31 -2.19
CA LEU A 27 6.22 21.97 -0.78
C LEU A 27 6.64 23.20 0.05
N PHE A 28 7.59 23.98 -0.46
CA PHE A 28 8.03 25.22 0.18
C PHE A 28 6.89 26.24 0.31
N GLU A 29 6.04 26.40 -0.73
CA GLU A 29 4.88 27.29 -0.70
C GLU A 29 3.87 26.97 0.41
N ILE A 30 3.78 25.70 0.82
CA ILE A 30 2.89 25.25 1.90
C ILE A 30 3.61 25.04 3.23
N GLY A 31 4.88 25.45 3.34
CA GLY A 31 5.66 25.38 4.58
C GLY A 31 6.21 23.98 4.93
N ILE A 32 6.30 23.08 3.97
CA ILE A 32 6.94 21.76 4.15
C ILE A 32 8.40 21.85 3.72
N PHE A 33 9.30 21.53 4.65
CA PHE A 33 10.75 21.56 4.47
C PHE A 33 11.29 20.13 4.56
N VAL A 34 11.88 19.64 3.49
CA VAL A 34 12.24 18.25 3.33
C VAL A 34 13.74 18.05 3.41
N SER A 35 14.16 17.16 4.30
CA SER A 35 15.53 16.67 4.40
C SER A 35 15.73 15.35 3.64
N GLU A 36 16.87 15.25 2.96
CA GLU A 36 17.31 14.04 2.27
C GLU A 36 18.27 13.28 3.19
N SER A 37 17.93 12.02 3.47
CA SER A 37 18.72 11.20 4.39
C SER A 37 18.78 9.74 3.91
N ARG A 38 19.60 8.92 4.58
CA ARG A 38 19.71 7.48 4.33
C ARG A 38 19.86 7.13 2.85
N TRP A 39 20.82 7.77 2.19
CA TRP A 39 21.18 7.39 0.85
C TRP A 39 21.83 6.02 0.85
N PHE A 40 21.32 5.12 0.02
CA PHE A 40 21.89 3.81 -0.25
C PHE A 40 22.16 3.63 -1.74
N SER A 41 23.19 2.83 -2.08
CA SER A 41 23.43 2.43 -3.46
C SER A 41 23.93 0.99 -3.53
N PHE A 42 23.44 0.25 -4.52
CA PHE A 42 23.96 -1.05 -4.91
C PHE A 42 24.68 -0.91 -6.25
N GLY A 43 26.02 -0.95 -6.19
CA GLY A 43 26.85 -0.59 -7.34
C GLY A 43 26.57 0.84 -7.83
N ASP A 44 26.74 1.06 -9.12
CA ASP A 44 26.49 2.36 -9.77
C ASP A 44 25.14 2.41 -10.51
N PHE A 45 24.17 1.58 -10.14
CA PHE A 45 22.96 1.40 -10.92
C PHE A 45 21.67 1.14 -10.11
N CYS A 46 21.71 1.15 -8.81
CA CYS A 46 20.53 1.16 -7.95
C CYS A 46 20.75 2.11 -6.79
N TYR A 47 19.84 3.04 -6.60
CA TYR A 47 19.89 4.04 -5.54
C TYR A 47 18.57 4.09 -4.80
N SER A 48 18.62 4.31 -3.50
CA SER A 48 17.47 4.68 -2.71
C SER A 48 17.78 5.86 -1.79
N VAL A 49 16.74 6.59 -1.39
CA VAL A 49 16.83 7.75 -0.51
C VAL A 49 15.59 7.84 0.36
N LEU A 50 15.76 8.23 1.60
CA LEU A 50 14.70 8.59 2.52
C LEU A 50 14.52 10.10 2.51
N LEU A 51 13.30 10.58 2.28
CA LEU A 51 12.89 11.94 2.52
C LEU A 51 12.06 12.03 3.80
N SER A 52 12.28 13.06 4.58
CA SER A 52 11.47 13.37 5.76
C SER A 52 11.23 14.87 5.87
N ASP A 53 10.05 15.26 6.35
CA ASP A 53 9.81 16.63 6.74
C ASP A 53 10.49 16.91 8.09
N ASP A 54 11.13 18.09 8.21
CA ASP A 54 11.90 18.45 9.42
C ASP A 54 11.01 18.77 10.62
N HIS A 55 9.75 19.17 10.37
CA HIS A 55 8.76 19.53 11.39
C HIS A 55 7.72 18.44 11.62
N LEU A 56 7.52 17.57 10.64
CA LEU A 56 6.53 16.51 10.63
C LEU A 56 7.22 15.15 10.45
N PRO A 57 7.84 14.62 11.51
CA PRO A 57 8.69 13.41 11.40
C PRO A 57 7.94 12.17 10.94
N ARG A 58 6.62 12.23 10.81
CA ARG A 58 5.78 11.16 10.25
C ARG A 58 5.58 11.27 8.74
N LEU A 59 5.91 12.42 8.13
CA LEU A 59 5.89 12.60 6.67
C LEU A 59 7.23 12.10 6.10
N VAL A 60 7.27 10.82 5.80
CA VAL A 60 8.46 10.12 5.33
C VAL A 60 8.13 9.33 4.07
N THR A 61 8.99 9.43 3.06
CA THR A 61 8.88 8.66 1.81
C THR A 61 10.22 8.08 1.41
N ASN A 62 10.19 6.95 0.70
CA ASN A 62 11.38 6.26 0.20
C ASN A 62 11.38 6.25 -1.32
N GLY A 63 12.37 6.88 -1.92
CA GLY A 63 12.55 6.81 -3.37
C GLY A 63 13.57 5.79 -3.80
N LYS A 64 13.40 5.29 -5.01
CA LYS A 64 14.29 4.33 -5.67
C LYS A 64 14.47 4.66 -7.14
N GLY A 65 15.63 4.32 -7.70
CA GLY A 65 15.91 4.55 -9.11
C GLY A 65 17.26 4.03 -9.56
N LEU A 66 17.46 3.99 -10.88
CA LEU A 66 18.75 3.59 -11.47
C LEU A 66 19.81 4.68 -11.41
N THR A 67 19.45 5.92 -11.10
CA THR A 67 20.35 7.04 -10.83
C THR A 67 19.90 7.75 -9.54
N ARG A 68 20.78 8.59 -8.97
CA ARG A 68 20.44 9.37 -7.78
C ARG A 68 19.28 10.32 -8.03
N GLU A 69 19.24 10.96 -9.20
CA GLU A 69 18.21 11.89 -9.59
C GLU A 69 16.85 11.19 -9.74
N LEU A 70 16.82 9.98 -10.34
CA LEU A 70 15.60 9.19 -10.46
C LEU A 70 15.11 8.71 -9.08
N ALA A 71 16.01 8.28 -8.19
CA ALA A 71 15.63 7.91 -6.83
C ALA A 71 15.03 9.10 -6.06
N LEU A 72 15.66 10.26 -6.18
CA LEU A 72 15.19 11.48 -5.54
C LEU A 72 13.85 11.96 -6.11
N ALA A 73 13.69 11.96 -7.43
CA ALA A 73 12.41 12.31 -8.08
C ALA A 73 11.29 11.32 -7.67
N SER A 74 11.61 10.03 -7.53
CA SER A 74 10.67 9.02 -7.03
C SER A 74 10.20 9.35 -5.60
N ALA A 75 11.12 9.69 -4.69
CA ALA A 75 10.79 10.04 -3.31
C ALA A 75 9.92 11.31 -3.21
N TYR A 76 10.25 12.35 -3.99
CA TYR A 76 9.44 13.57 -4.06
C TYR A 76 8.06 13.32 -4.70
N GLY A 77 7.99 12.47 -5.73
CA GLY A 77 6.73 12.06 -6.34
C GLY A 77 5.82 11.35 -5.34
N GLU A 78 6.35 10.37 -4.59
CA GLU A 78 5.61 9.67 -3.53
C GLU A 78 5.17 10.62 -2.41
N MET A 79 5.99 11.62 -2.06
CA MET A 79 5.61 12.62 -1.07
C MET A 79 4.41 13.44 -1.55
N MET A 80 4.41 13.93 -2.80
CA MET A 80 3.26 14.63 -3.39
C MET A 80 2.02 13.76 -3.51
N GLU A 81 2.20 12.50 -3.84
CA GLU A 81 1.13 11.51 -3.85
C GLU A 81 0.47 11.39 -2.48
N HIS A 82 1.27 11.17 -1.45
CA HIS A 82 0.79 10.99 -0.09
C HIS A 82 0.16 12.26 0.48
N ILE A 83 0.74 13.43 0.28
CA ILE A 83 0.18 14.70 0.76
C ILE A 83 -1.18 14.97 0.12
N GLN A 84 -1.32 14.75 -1.19
CA GLN A 84 -2.56 15.04 -1.90
C GLN A 84 -3.63 13.96 -1.75
N ASN A 85 -3.26 12.72 -1.48
CA ASN A 85 -4.18 11.59 -1.26
C ASN A 85 -4.42 11.31 0.23
N GLY A 86 -3.46 11.62 1.10
CA GLY A 86 -3.41 11.18 2.50
C GLY A 86 -4.42 11.77 3.45
N PRO A 87 -4.97 12.97 3.23
CA PRO A 87 -5.93 13.49 4.17
C PRO A 87 -7.30 12.84 4.00
N ASN A 88 -7.48 11.65 4.59
CA ASN A 88 -8.80 11.24 5.00
C ASN A 88 -9.00 11.70 6.45
N PRO A 89 -9.82 12.73 6.68
CA PRO A 89 -9.95 13.35 8.01
C PRO A 89 -10.55 12.43 9.07
N LYS A 90 -11.17 11.33 8.64
CA LYS A 90 -11.80 10.36 9.55
C LYS A 90 -10.90 9.17 9.88
N MET A 91 -9.76 9.11 9.24
CA MET A 91 -8.67 8.21 9.57
C MET A 91 -7.50 9.10 9.97
N PRO A 92 -7.12 9.17 11.25
CA PRO A 92 -5.92 9.85 11.65
C PRO A 92 -4.80 9.20 10.88
N GLY A 93 -4.46 9.82 9.74
CA GLY A 93 -3.50 9.28 8.83
C GLY A 93 -2.15 9.16 9.49
N LYS A 94 -1.29 8.34 8.93
CA LYS A 94 0.13 8.19 9.25
C LYS A 94 0.83 9.55 9.50
N TYR A 95 0.21 10.64 9.10
CA TYR A 95 0.79 11.98 9.06
C TYR A 95 0.24 12.97 10.10
N GLY A 96 -0.81 12.61 10.86
CA GLY A 96 -1.28 13.42 12.00
C GLY A 96 -1.63 14.89 11.74
N LEU A 97 -1.77 15.28 10.47
CA LEU A 97 -1.82 16.67 10.01
C LEU A 97 -3.20 17.30 9.98
N MET A 98 -4.25 16.52 10.31
CA MET A 98 -5.58 16.94 9.94
C MET A 98 -6.40 17.40 11.11
N PRO A 99 -6.90 18.63 11.07
CA PRO A 99 -7.91 19.07 12.03
C PRO A 99 -9.18 18.23 11.87
N GLU A 100 -9.87 17.99 12.98
CA GLU A 100 -11.12 17.23 13.09
C GLU A 100 -12.24 17.71 12.16
N THR A 101 -12.08 18.87 11.55
CA THR A 101 -13.04 19.57 10.71
C THR A 101 -12.78 19.46 9.21
N TRP A 102 -11.79 18.69 8.79
CA TRP A 102 -11.55 18.56 7.35
C TRP A 102 -12.65 17.74 6.66
N HIS A 103 -13.27 18.34 5.68
CA HIS A 103 -14.26 17.73 4.82
C HIS A 103 -13.92 17.98 3.36
N CYS A 104 -14.08 16.97 2.50
CA CYS A 104 -14.10 17.22 1.06
C CYS A 104 -15.42 17.94 0.74
N ALA A 105 -15.35 19.04 0.02
CA ALA A 105 -16.54 19.86 -0.30
C ALA A 105 -17.63 19.08 -1.05
N ASP A 106 -17.27 17.99 -1.70
CA ASP A 106 -18.14 17.12 -2.50
C ASP A 106 -18.47 15.78 -1.82
N GLU A 107 -18.12 15.61 -0.52
CA GLU A 107 -18.46 14.39 0.21
C GLU A 107 -19.93 14.28 0.55
N LYS A 108 -20.42 13.05 0.62
CA LYS A 108 -21.78 12.72 1.08
C LYS A 108 -21.74 11.54 2.01
N THR A 109 -22.47 11.64 3.10
CA THR A 109 -22.68 10.49 4.00
C THR A 109 -23.93 9.73 3.58
N LEU A 110 -23.78 8.44 3.27
CA LEU A 110 -24.87 7.58 2.82
C LEU A 110 -24.91 6.28 3.65
N PRO A 111 -26.13 5.72 3.90
CA PRO A 111 -26.24 4.38 4.47
C PRO A 111 -25.64 3.34 3.52
N LEU A 112 -24.81 2.44 4.04
CA LEU A 112 -24.12 1.43 3.24
C LEU A 112 -25.08 0.52 2.45
N GLY A 113 -26.25 0.24 3.01
CA GLY A 113 -27.30 -0.51 2.32
C GLY A 113 -27.85 0.19 1.08
N SER A 114 -27.89 1.53 1.04
CA SER A 114 -28.30 2.29 -0.14
C SER A 114 -27.25 2.19 -1.26
N ILE A 115 -25.97 2.24 -0.91
CA ILE A 115 -24.86 2.05 -1.85
C ILE A 115 -24.88 0.62 -2.39
N SER A 116 -25.09 -0.37 -1.52
CA SER A 116 -25.16 -1.77 -1.93
C SER A 116 -26.31 -2.06 -2.92
N LYS A 117 -27.43 -1.33 -2.85
CA LYS A 117 -28.52 -1.48 -3.82
C LYS A 117 -28.14 -0.98 -5.22
N THR A 118 -27.34 0.07 -5.31
CA THR A 118 -26.96 0.71 -6.59
C THR A 118 -25.60 0.26 -7.09
N ARG A 119 -24.72 -0.15 -6.19
CA ARG A 119 -23.32 -0.52 -6.43
C ARG A 119 -22.94 -1.82 -5.71
N GLY A 120 -23.83 -2.81 -5.77
CA GLY A 120 -23.65 -4.11 -5.10
C GLY A 120 -22.30 -4.80 -5.35
N PRO A 121 -21.82 -4.88 -6.60
CA PRO A 121 -20.53 -5.48 -6.90
C PRO A 121 -19.35 -4.79 -6.21
N ILE A 122 -19.38 -3.45 -6.10
CA ILE A 122 -18.32 -2.68 -5.40
C ILE A 122 -18.35 -3.02 -3.91
N VAL A 123 -19.51 -2.97 -3.29
CA VAL A 123 -19.64 -3.29 -1.86
C VAL A 123 -19.25 -4.75 -1.60
N ALA A 124 -19.64 -5.66 -2.49
CA ALA A 124 -19.24 -7.06 -2.36
C ALA A 124 -17.71 -7.25 -2.45
N SER A 125 -17.04 -6.51 -3.33
CA SER A 125 -15.57 -6.52 -3.43
C SER A 125 -14.92 -6.03 -2.15
N LEU A 126 -15.37 -4.89 -1.62
CA LEU A 126 -14.85 -4.30 -0.38
C LEU A 126 -15.04 -5.20 0.86
N PHE A 127 -16.02 -6.09 0.85
CA PHE A 127 -16.29 -7.01 1.95
C PHE A 127 -15.75 -8.43 1.71
N GLY A 128 -15.17 -8.70 0.55
CA GLY A 128 -14.84 -10.07 0.13
C GLY A 128 -16.08 -10.98 0.11
N GLY A 129 -17.25 -10.41 -0.23
CA GLY A 129 -18.53 -11.12 -0.26
C GLY A 129 -19.75 -10.21 0.00
N PRO A 130 -20.95 -10.77 0.15
CA PRO A 130 -22.18 -9.99 0.30
C PRO A 130 -22.18 -9.15 1.58
N LEU A 131 -22.79 -7.95 1.51
CA LEU A 131 -22.93 -7.06 2.66
C LEU A 131 -23.77 -7.71 3.78
N PRO A 132 -23.21 -7.89 4.99
CA PRO A 132 -23.96 -8.39 6.13
C PRO A 132 -25.12 -7.45 6.51
N LYS A 133 -26.26 -8.03 6.92
CA LYS A 133 -27.47 -7.24 7.25
C LYS A 133 -27.22 -6.18 8.33
N ARG A 134 -26.38 -6.49 9.33
CA ARG A 134 -26.04 -5.59 10.45
C ARG A 134 -25.34 -4.29 10.05
N TYR A 135 -24.73 -4.22 8.84
CA TYR A 135 -24.05 -3.02 8.38
C TYR A 135 -24.85 -2.16 7.41
N ARG A 136 -26.09 -2.54 7.07
CA ARG A 136 -26.89 -1.82 6.04
C ARG A 136 -27.17 -0.37 6.40
N ASP A 137 -27.43 -0.10 7.67
CA ASP A 137 -27.79 1.23 8.15
C ASP A 137 -26.58 2.06 8.62
N VAL A 138 -25.37 1.47 8.54
CA VAL A 138 -24.15 2.18 8.91
C VAL A 138 -23.88 3.31 7.92
N PRO A 139 -23.76 4.56 8.40
CA PRO A 139 -23.39 5.69 7.55
C PRO A 139 -21.93 5.61 7.17
N VAL A 140 -21.63 5.82 5.89
CA VAL A 140 -20.28 5.85 5.36
C VAL A 140 -20.07 7.09 4.50
N THR A 141 -18.85 7.63 4.56
CA THR A 141 -18.45 8.77 3.73
C THR A 141 -18.17 8.32 2.32
N CYS A 142 -18.88 8.94 1.38
CA CYS A 142 -18.77 8.70 -0.05
C CYS A 142 -18.20 9.92 -0.75
N LEU A 143 -17.32 9.68 -1.72
CA LEU A 143 -16.76 10.69 -2.59
C LEU A 143 -17.13 10.39 -4.04
N PRO A 144 -17.22 11.42 -4.91
CA PRO A 144 -17.44 11.21 -6.33
C PRO A 144 -16.19 10.66 -7.01
N TYR A 145 -16.37 9.61 -7.79
CA TYR A 145 -15.39 9.01 -8.68
C TYR A 145 -15.94 8.98 -10.10
N PHE A 146 -15.11 9.25 -11.08
CA PHE A 146 -15.45 9.12 -12.49
C PHE A 146 -15.27 7.68 -12.95
N GLU A 147 -16.33 7.02 -13.39
CA GLU A 147 -16.28 5.71 -14.04
C GLU A 147 -15.90 5.91 -15.50
N VAL A 148 -14.69 5.48 -15.85
CA VAL A 148 -14.04 5.82 -17.13
C VAL A 148 -14.76 5.24 -18.33
N PHE A 149 -15.30 4.03 -18.23
CA PHE A 149 -15.89 3.34 -19.36
C PHE A 149 -17.37 3.69 -19.58
N ALA A 150 -18.07 4.06 -18.53
CA ALA A 150 -19.45 4.55 -18.61
C ALA A 150 -19.54 6.07 -18.84
N GLY A 151 -18.45 6.81 -18.58
CA GLY A 151 -18.46 8.27 -18.67
C GLY A 151 -19.36 8.94 -17.64
N SER A 152 -19.51 8.33 -16.47
CA SER A 152 -20.44 8.79 -15.42
C SER A 152 -19.70 9.01 -14.10
N VAL A 153 -20.28 9.81 -13.21
CA VAL A 153 -19.79 10.01 -11.84
C VAL A 153 -20.60 9.19 -10.87
N ASP A 154 -19.93 8.38 -10.09
CA ASP A 154 -20.52 7.55 -9.05
C ASP A 154 -20.02 7.98 -7.66
N LEU A 155 -20.90 7.98 -6.66
CA LEU A 155 -20.54 8.15 -5.26
C LEU A 155 -20.09 6.80 -4.69
N LEU A 156 -18.82 6.69 -4.34
CA LEU A 156 -18.22 5.49 -3.79
C LEU A 156 -17.86 5.67 -2.32
N PRO A 157 -17.92 4.61 -1.49
CA PRO A 157 -17.59 4.67 -0.06
C PRO A 157 -16.08 4.76 0.14
N ASP A 158 -15.53 5.97 -0.02
CA ASP A 158 -14.08 6.25 -0.06
C ASP A 158 -13.34 5.74 1.19
N GLU A 159 -13.92 5.89 2.36
CA GLU A 159 -13.32 5.41 3.60
C GLU A 159 -13.19 3.87 3.65
N LEU A 160 -14.12 3.14 3.05
CA LEU A 160 -14.03 1.69 2.96
C LEU A 160 -13.04 1.26 1.88
N ILE A 161 -13.00 2.00 0.76
CA ILE A 161 -11.99 1.80 -0.29
C ILE A 161 -10.60 1.98 0.30
N PHE A 162 -10.34 3.10 0.98
CA PHE A 162 -9.06 3.35 1.62
C PHE A 162 -8.69 2.23 2.62
N ASN A 163 -9.67 1.78 3.39
CA ASN A 163 -9.42 0.75 4.39
C ASN A 163 -9.10 -0.62 3.78
N ALA A 164 -9.75 -0.99 2.67
CA ALA A 164 -9.52 -2.25 1.97
C ALA A 164 -8.27 -2.23 1.09
N CYS A 165 -7.92 -1.07 0.56
CA CYS A 165 -6.87 -0.91 -0.45
C CYS A 165 -5.57 -0.29 0.11
N GLY A 166 -5.63 0.46 1.22
CA GLY A 166 -4.54 1.32 1.67
C GLY A 166 -4.27 2.42 0.65
N SER A 167 -3.00 2.68 0.35
CA SER A 167 -2.56 3.59 -0.70
C SER A 167 -2.57 2.97 -2.11
N ASN A 168 -2.96 1.71 -2.25
CA ASN A 168 -2.97 1.04 -3.56
C ASN A 168 -3.87 1.77 -4.56
N GLY A 169 -3.29 2.24 -5.66
CA GLY A 169 -3.95 3.06 -6.66
C GLY A 169 -3.91 4.56 -6.40
N TRP A 170 -3.23 5.03 -5.35
CA TRP A 170 -2.81 6.42 -5.24
C TRP A 170 -1.69 6.69 -6.23
N CYS A 171 -1.68 7.85 -6.84
CA CYS A 171 -0.64 8.15 -7.81
C CYS A 171 -0.43 9.64 -7.98
N ALA A 172 0.80 10.01 -8.32
CA ALA A 172 1.17 11.34 -8.76
C ALA A 172 2.19 11.24 -9.91
N GLY A 173 2.27 12.30 -10.73
CA GLY A 173 3.20 12.36 -11.85
C GLY A 173 3.26 13.74 -12.49
N ASN A 174 4.21 13.95 -13.38
CA ASN A 174 4.40 15.23 -14.07
C ASN A 174 3.22 15.59 -14.99
N SER A 175 2.52 14.56 -15.47
CA SER A 175 1.28 14.70 -16.22
C SER A 175 0.20 13.76 -15.70
N ALA A 176 -1.05 14.00 -16.09
CA ALA A 176 -2.15 13.10 -15.80
C ALA A 176 -1.90 11.68 -16.32
N ALA A 177 -1.39 11.55 -17.53
CA ALA A 177 -1.12 10.26 -18.15
C ALA A 177 0.01 9.50 -17.41
N GLU A 178 1.10 10.18 -17.05
CA GLU A 178 2.18 9.61 -16.24
C GLU A 178 1.67 9.10 -14.88
N ALA A 179 0.88 9.93 -14.17
CA ALA A 179 0.30 9.53 -12.89
C ALA A 179 -0.61 8.30 -13.02
N LEU A 180 -1.49 8.29 -14.03
CA LEU A 180 -2.43 7.18 -14.25
C LEU A 180 -1.72 5.88 -14.65
N VAL A 181 -0.65 5.95 -15.45
CA VAL A 181 0.20 4.78 -15.74
C VAL A 181 0.81 4.24 -14.46
N HIS A 182 1.38 5.12 -13.63
CA HIS A 182 1.98 4.71 -12.36
C HIS A 182 0.98 4.01 -11.45
N GLY A 183 -0.17 4.63 -11.18
CA GLY A 183 -1.18 4.08 -10.27
C GLY A 183 -1.82 2.78 -10.78
N LEU A 184 -2.09 2.65 -12.08
CA LEU A 184 -2.59 1.40 -12.64
C LEU A 184 -1.56 0.28 -12.58
N CYS A 185 -0.29 0.58 -12.85
CA CYS A 185 0.78 -0.38 -12.71
C CYS A 185 0.90 -0.89 -11.27
N GLU A 186 0.74 0.00 -10.27
CA GLU A 186 0.73 -0.43 -8.87
C GLU A 186 -0.47 -1.32 -8.55
N VAL A 187 -1.67 -0.97 -9.00
CA VAL A 187 -2.86 -1.84 -8.83
C VAL A 187 -2.63 -3.22 -9.42
N PHE A 188 -2.04 -3.32 -10.60
CA PHE A 188 -1.76 -4.62 -11.24
C PHE A 188 -0.67 -5.40 -10.52
N GLU A 189 0.37 -4.72 -10.06
CA GLU A 189 1.45 -5.29 -9.27
C GLU A 189 0.91 -5.90 -7.97
N ARG A 190 0.15 -5.11 -7.19
CA ARG A 190 -0.45 -5.55 -5.93
C ARG A 190 -1.46 -6.69 -6.16
N TYR A 191 -2.26 -6.61 -7.21
CA TYR A 191 -3.17 -7.69 -7.57
C TYR A 191 -2.42 -9.00 -7.84
N ALA A 192 -1.34 -8.96 -8.62
CA ALA A 192 -0.53 -10.15 -8.91
C ALA A 192 0.11 -10.73 -7.63
N MET A 193 0.61 -9.87 -6.72
CA MET A 193 1.13 -10.29 -5.42
C MET A 193 0.07 -11.02 -4.60
N ILE A 194 -1.14 -10.46 -4.51
CA ILE A 194 -2.25 -11.04 -3.76
C ILE A 194 -2.66 -12.38 -4.38
N GLN A 195 -2.77 -12.46 -5.71
CA GLN A 195 -3.10 -13.72 -6.38
C GLN A 195 -2.03 -14.80 -6.14
N ALA A 196 -0.76 -14.42 -6.14
CA ALA A 196 0.33 -15.35 -5.79
C ALA A 196 0.19 -15.89 -4.36
N LEU A 197 -0.36 -15.10 -3.46
CA LEU A 197 -0.51 -15.43 -2.06
C LEU A 197 -1.76 -16.26 -1.75
N VAL A 198 -2.91 -15.85 -2.33
CA VAL A 198 -4.22 -16.41 -1.94
C VAL A 198 -4.75 -17.47 -2.90
N ASN A 199 -4.20 -17.58 -4.09
CA ASN A 199 -4.68 -18.51 -5.10
C ASN A 199 -3.65 -19.64 -5.35
N PRO A 200 -3.86 -20.84 -4.77
CA PRO A 200 -2.92 -21.95 -4.89
C PRO A 200 -2.81 -22.52 -6.31
N ASP A 201 -3.78 -22.22 -7.18
CA ASP A 201 -3.83 -22.70 -8.56
C ASP A 201 -3.14 -21.74 -9.54
N VAL A 202 -2.67 -20.58 -9.07
CA VAL A 202 -1.90 -19.65 -9.90
C VAL A 202 -0.50 -20.18 -10.10
N GLU A 203 -0.15 -20.38 -11.36
CA GLU A 203 1.21 -20.70 -11.80
C GLU A 203 1.78 -19.56 -12.63
N PHE A 204 2.99 -19.16 -12.30
CA PHE A 204 3.73 -18.12 -13.04
C PHE A 204 4.89 -18.77 -13.82
N PRO A 205 4.89 -18.71 -15.17
CA PRO A 205 5.98 -19.20 -15.99
C PRO A 205 7.31 -18.54 -15.62
N THR A 206 8.39 -19.33 -15.67
CA THR A 206 9.74 -18.79 -15.54
C THR A 206 10.17 -18.19 -16.87
N ILE A 207 10.65 -16.95 -16.85
CA ILE A 207 11.27 -16.30 -18.01
C ILE A 207 12.73 -16.74 -18.06
N PRO A 208 13.19 -17.40 -19.13
CA PRO A 208 14.59 -17.70 -19.31
C PRO A 208 15.43 -16.42 -19.32
N LEU A 209 16.55 -16.39 -18.59
CA LEU A 209 17.37 -15.19 -18.47
C LEU A 209 17.99 -14.73 -19.80
N ASP A 210 18.18 -15.62 -20.75
CA ASP A 210 18.65 -15.28 -22.10
C ASP A 210 17.62 -14.47 -22.90
N GLU A 211 16.32 -14.68 -22.68
CA GLU A 211 15.24 -13.90 -23.32
C GLU A 211 15.25 -12.41 -22.93
N ILE A 212 15.72 -12.11 -21.72
CA ILE A 212 15.77 -10.76 -21.18
C ILE A 212 17.21 -10.19 -21.11
N SER A 213 18.20 -10.96 -21.57
CA SER A 213 19.62 -10.59 -21.47
C SER A 213 20.01 -9.31 -22.22
N ARG A 214 19.19 -8.89 -23.19
CA ARG A 214 19.38 -7.67 -23.97
C ARG A 214 18.77 -6.43 -23.33
N LEU A 215 17.97 -6.59 -22.27
CA LEU A 215 17.37 -5.47 -21.57
C LEU A 215 18.45 -4.71 -20.76
N PRO A 216 18.43 -3.36 -20.76
CA PRO A 216 19.39 -2.56 -19.99
C PRO A 216 19.45 -2.92 -18.50
N SER A 217 18.31 -3.25 -17.87
CA SER A 217 18.23 -3.63 -16.47
C SER A 217 18.83 -4.99 -16.15
N TYR A 218 19.09 -5.84 -17.15
CA TYR A 218 19.69 -7.16 -16.97
C TYR A 218 21.07 -7.12 -16.29
N ARG A 219 21.80 -6.02 -16.43
CA ARG A 219 23.10 -5.80 -15.76
C ARG A 219 23.02 -5.97 -14.23
N ILE A 220 21.86 -5.64 -13.64
CA ILE A 220 21.63 -5.81 -12.19
C ILE A 220 21.52 -7.29 -11.86
N ILE A 221 20.78 -8.05 -12.67
CA ILE A 221 20.66 -9.52 -12.54
C ILE A 221 22.07 -10.15 -12.66
N LYS A 222 22.84 -9.73 -13.64
CA LYS A 222 24.21 -10.21 -13.82
C LYS A 222 25.07 -9.94 -12.60
N SER A 223 25.00 -8.72 -12.04
CA SER A 223 25.74 -8.36 -10.82
C SER A 223 25.34 -9.22 -9.62
N LEU A 224 24.05 -9.50 -9.43
CA LEU A 224 23.57 -10.40 -8.38
C LEU A 224 24.09 -11.82 -8.57
N VAL A 225 24.04 -12.34 -9.79
CA VAL A 225 24.53 -13.69 -10.12
C VAL A 225 26.06 -13.78 -9.90
N ASP A 226 26.82 -12.76 -10.30
CA ASP A 226 28.28 -12.68 -10.10
C ASP A 226 28.62 -12.65 -8.59
N GLN A 227 27.75 -12.12 -7.75
CA GLN A 227 27.89 -12.13 -6.28
C GLN A 227 27.42 -13.45 -5.63
N GLY A 228 26.92 -14.39 -6.41
CA GLY A 228 26.55 -15.74 -5.94
C GLY A 228 25.07 -15.92 -5.64
N TYR A 229 24.22 -14.94 -5.91
CA TYR A 229 22.77 -15.11 -5.78
C TYR A 229 22.19 -15.91 -6.96
N THR A 230 21.13 -16.63 -6.69
CA THR A 230 20.27 -17.20 -7.73
C THR A 230 19.12 -16.24 -8.00
N VAL A 231 18.95 -15.84 -9.26
CA VAL A 231 17.88 -14.93 -9.67
C VAL A 231 16.89 -15.69 -10.56
N ILE A 232 15.63 -15.62 -10.22
CA ILE A 232 14.51 -16.21 -10.97
C ILE A 232 13.57 -15.08 -11.38
N VAL A 233 13.23 -15.02 -12.66
CA VAL A 233 12.26 -14.05 -13.17
C VAL A 233 11.02 -14.81 -13.61
N LYS A 234 9.85 -14.30 -13.17
CA LYS A 234 8.55 -14.91 -13.44
C LYS A 234 7.67 -13.98 -14.27
N ASP A 235 6.96 -14.59 -15.20
CA ASP A 235 5.89 -13.95 -15.96
C ASP A 235 4.59 -13.97 -15.14
N CYS A 236 4.24 -12.83 -14.54
CA CYS A 236 3.03 -12.65 -13.76
C CYS A 236 1.93 -11.96 -14.58
N THR A 237 1.95 -12.12 -15.91
CA THR A 237 1.02 -11.42 -16.81
C THR A 237 -0.37 -12.04 -16.90
N PHE A 238 -0.60 -13.19 -16.28
CA PHE A 238 -1.86 -13.97 -16.43
C PHE A 238 -2.21 -14.24 -17.91
N GLY A 239 -1.22 -14.69 -18.67
CA GLY A 239 -1.38 -14.94 -20.10
C GLY A 239 -1.46 -13.65 -20.93
N GLY A 240 -0.68 -12.65 -20.57
CA GLY A 240 -0.56 -11.38 -21.31
C GLY A 240 -1.62 -10.33 -20.98
N LYS A 241 -2.48 -10.59 -20.00
CA LYS A 241 -3.56 -9.64 -19.62
C LYS A 241 -3.03 -8.41 -18.87
N LEU A 242 -2.08 -8.61 -17.97
CA LEU A 242 -1.48 -7.55 -17.14
C LEU A 242 0.02 -7.46 -17.38
N PRO A 243 0.63 -6.26 -17.40
CA PRO A 243 2.06 -6.11 -17.64
C PRO A 243 2.86 -6.23 -16.32
N VAL A 244 2.88 -7.43 -15.71
CA VAL A 244 3.49 -7.66 -14.41
C VAL A 244 4.58 -8.72 -14.50
N LEU A 245 5.72 -8.44 -13.88
CA LEU A 245 6.81 -9.38 -13.65
C LEU A 245 7.03 -9.59 -12.15
N CYS A 246 7.77 -10.65 -11.84
CA CYS A 246 8.28 -10.87 -10.49
C CYS A 246 9.73 -11.32 -10.57
N VAL A 247 10.57 -10.83 -9.66
CA VAL A 247 11.94 -11.27 -9.46
C VAL A 247 12.07 -11.87 -8.08
N ALA A 248 12.57 -13.09 -8.01
CA ALA A 248 12.95 -13.77 -6.79
C ALA A 248 14.47 -13.91 -6.74
N VAL A 249 15.07 -13.50 -5.63
CA VAL A 249 16.51 -13.60 -5.37
C VAL A 249 16.71 -14.52 -4.18
N HIS A 250 17.56 -15.52 -4.36
CA HIS A 250 17.84 -16.54 -3.37
C HIS A 250 19.34 -16.64 -3.11
N GLU A 251 19.73 -16.61 -1.84
CA GLU A 251 21.11 -16.85 -1.44
C GLU A 251 21.43 -18.35 -1.45
N ARG A 252 22.57 -18.74 -2.05
CA ARG A 252 22.93 -20.16 -2.17
C ARG A 252 23.27 -20.86 -0.86
N ARG A 253 23.72 -20.12 0.16
CA ARG A 253 24.29 -20.70 1.39
C ARG A 253 23.40 -20.60 2.62
N GLY A 254 22.54 -19.59 2.70
CA GLY A 254 21.77 -19.28 3.92
C GLY A 254 20.27 -19.57 3.83
N GLY A 255 19.74 -19.90 2.67
CA GLY A 255 18.30 -20.12 2.49
C GLY A 255 17.47 -18.83 2.53
N HIS A 256 18.11 -17.68 2.48
CA HIS A 256 17.44 -16.38 2.45
C HIS A 256 16.80 -16.12 1.09
N LEU A 257 15.60 -15.58 1.10
CA LEU A 257 14.81 -15.30 -0.09
C LEU A 257 14.23 -13.90 -0.04
N MET A 258 14.27 -13.22 -1.18
CA MET A 258 13.58 -11.96 -1.40
C MET A 258 12.80 -12.01 -2.71
N VAL A 259 11.58 -11.53 -2.72
CA VAL A 259 10.70 -11.50 -3.90
C VAL A 259 10.14 -10.10 -4.08
N ARG A 260 10.21 -9.59 -5.31
CA ARG A 260 9.64 -8.30 -5.67
C ARG A 260 8.88 -8.40 -6.98
N PHE A 261 7.75 -7.73 -7.01
CA PHE A 261 6.95 -7.56 -8.21
C PHE A 261 7.23 -6.20 -8.85
N GLY A 262 6.90 -6.07 -10.11
CA GLY A 262 7.00 -4.81 -10.83
C GLY A 262 6.09 -4.83 -12.06
N SER A 263 5.42 -3.74 -12.29
CA SER A 263 4.48 -3.61 -13.39
C SER A 263 4.78 -2.37 -14.22
N ASP A 264 4.81 -2.53 -15.52
CA ASP A 264 4.89 -1.46 -16.51
C ASP A 264 4.62 -2.02 -17.92
N PRO A 265 3.93 -1.29 -18.83
CA PRO A 265 3.76 -1.72 -20.22
C PRO A 265 5.07 -1.83 -21.01
N ILE A 266 6.16 -1.26 -20.51
CA ILE A 266 7.51 -1.39 -21.04
C ILE A 266 8.26 -2.46 -20.26
N LEU A 267 8.62 -3.55 -20.92
CA LEU A 267 9.19 -4.74 -20.28
C LEU A 267 10.43 -4.45 -19.42
N ASP A 268 11.35 -3.62 -19.91
CA ASP A 268 12.55 -3.27 -19.15
C ASP A 268 12.22 -2.43 -17.91
N ILE A 269 11.22 -1.57 -17.96
CA ILE A 269 10.80 -0.79 -16.80
C ILE A 269 10.09 -1.68 -15.77
N ALA A 270 9.26 -2.64 -16.19
CA ALA A 270 8.69 -3.62 -15.28
C ALA A 270 9.80 -4.42 -14.55
N LEU A 271 10.82 -4.87 -15.30
CA LEU A 271 11.98 -5.53 -14.70
C LEU A 271 12.78 -4.60 -13.79
N GLN A 272 13.02 -3.36 -14.20
CA GLN A 272 13.69 -2.33 -13.41
C GLN A 272 12.97 -2.09 -12.08
N ARG A 273 11.64 -2.02 -12.08
CA ARG A 273 10.84 -1.84 -10.86
C ARG A 273 11.04 -2.98 -9.88
N CYS A 274 10.98 -4.24 -10.35
CA CYS A 274 11.31 -5.40 -9.52
C CYS A 274 12.69 -5.28 -8.89
N LEU A 275 13.69 -4.96 -9.71
CA LEU A 275 15.09 -4.95 -9.29
C LEU A 275 15.43 -3.79 -8.34
N THR A 276 14.90 -2.59 -8.59
CA THR A 276 15.14 -1.44 -7.70
C THR A 276 14.41 -1.59 -6.36
N GLU A 277 13.27 -2.29 -6.34
CA GLU A 277 12.52 -2.60 -5.13
C GLU A 277 13.29 -3.52 -4.17
N LEU A 278 14.21 -4.35 -4.68
CA LEU A 278 15.08 -5.19 -3.85
C LEU A 278 15.96 -4.35 -2.90
N PHE A 279 16.27 -3.11 -3.28
CA PHE A 279 17.22 -2.25 -2.59
C PHE A 279 16.57 -1.07 -1.88
N GLN A 280 15.24 -0.99 -1.88
CA GLN A 280 14.52 0.10 -1.21
C GLN A 280 14.51 -0.14 0.30
N GLY A 281 14.98 0.87 1.05
CA GLY A 281 14.90 0.84 2.51
C GLY A 281 15.93 -0.06 3.20
N LEU A 282 16.95 -0.56 2.49
CA LEU A 282 18.03 -1.31 3.11
C LEU A 282 18.79 -0.43 4.11
N GLU A 283 18.99 -0.92 5.33
CA GLU A 283 19.73 -0.21 6.37
C GLU A 283 21.23 -0.59 6.40
N SER A 284 21.53 -1.85 6.13
CA SER A 284 22.88 -2.41 6.28
C SER A 284 23.74 -2.35 5.03
N GLY A 285 23.15 -2.10 3.88
CA GLY A 285 23.85 -2.17 2.60
C GLY A 285 24.09 -3.59 2.07
N HIS A 286 23.66 -4.59 2.77
CA HIS A 286 23.72 -6.00 2.37
C HIS A 286 22.31 -6.57 2.22
N LEU A 287 22.05 -7.20 1.06
CA LEU A 287 20.76 -7.88 0.82
C LEU A 287 20.46 -8.95 1.87
N ASP A 288 21.50 -9.62 2.36
CA ASP A 288 21.38 -10.74 3.28
C ASP A 288 20.76 -10.36 4.63
N ASP A 289 20.98 -9.13 5.10
CA ASP A 289 20.48 -8.65 6.39
C ASP A 289 18.96 -8.38 6.35
N ASP A 290 18.41 -8.10 5.17
CA ASP A 290 17.00 -7.81 4.95
C ASP A 290 16.23 -8.99 4.32
N MET A 291 16.95 -10.05 3.93
CA MET A 291 16.35 -11.28 3.45
C MET A 291 15.79 -12.10 4.61
N THR A 292 14.58 -12.61 4.43
CA THR A 292 13.97 -13.45 5.47
C THR A 292 14.67 -14.78 5.63
N SER A 293 15.11 -15.07 6.85
CA SER A 293 15.77 -16.32 7.27
C SER A 293 14.77 -17.45 7.55
N LEU A 294 13.81 -17.70 6.67
CA LEU A 294 12.86 -18.78 6.87
C LEU A 294 13.35 -20.04 6.12
N PRO A 295 13.45 -21.18 6.81
CA PRO A 295 13.72 -22.43 6.12
C PRO A 295 12.58 -22.69 5.14
N TRP A 296 12.92 -22.81 3.88
CA TRP A 296 11.96 -23.21 2.85
C TRP A 296 11.47 -24.63 3.14
N SER A 297 10.23 -24.76 3.65
CA SER A 297 9.63 -26.05 3.95
C SER A 297 9.06 -26.79 2.73
N GLY A 298 8.95 -26.11 1.60
CA GLY A 298 8.33 -26.70 0.40
C GLY A 298 6.82 -26.91 0.49
N GLU A 299 6.18 -26.51 1.58
CA GLU A 299 4.73 -26.68 1.78
C GLU A 299 3.96 -25.44 1.31
N THR A 300 2.89 -25.69 0.54
CA THR A 300 1.97 -24.64 0.10
C THR A 300 1.00 -24.36 1.24
N LEU A 301 1.05 -23.16 1.80
CA LEU A 301 0.04 -22.75 2.77
C LEU A 301 -1.27 -22.41 2.05
N ARG A 302 -2.36 -22.89 2.62
CA ARG A 302 -3.70 -22.56 2.13
C ARG A 302 -4.15 -21.25 2.76
N PRO A 303 -4.99 -20.44 2.07
CA PRO A 303 -5.50 -19.19 2.63
C PRO A 303 -6.20 -19.34 3.99
N ASP A 304 -6.82 -20.49 4.23
CA ASP A 304 -7.49 -20.86 5.48
C ASP A 304 -6.50 -21.29 6.59
N SER A 305 -5.24 -21.50 6.26
CA SER A 305 -4.17 -21.86 7.22
C SER A 305 -3.31 -20.65 7.63
N PHE A 306 -3.62 -19.45 7.15
CA PHE A 306 -2.92 -18.25 7.61
C PHE A 306 -3.17 -18.02 9.10
N PRO A 307 -2.13 -17.74 9.89
CA PRO A 307 -2.30 -17.32 11.26
C PRO A 307 -3.27 -16.13 11.36
N ASN A 308 -4.06 -16.06 12.41
CA ASN A 308 -5.03 -14.98 12.61
C ASN A 308 -4.36 -13.59 12.67
N ASP A 309 -3.07 -13.55 12.99
CA ASP A 309 -2.22 -12.37 13.03
C ASP A 309 -1.49 -12.09 11.70
N PHE A 310 -1.71 -12.92 10.66
CA PHE A 310 -1.10 -12.69 9.36
C PHE A 310 -1.69 -11.46 8.67
N SER A 311 -0.83 -10.48 8.41
CA SER A 311 -1.18 -9.27 7.69
C SER A 311 -0.75 -9.38 6.22
N ILE A 312 -1.70 -9.28 5.31
CA ILE A 312 -1.41 -9.17 3.88
C ILE A 312 -0.62 -7.89 3.60
N LEU A 313 -0.89 -6.81 4.35
CA LEU A 313 -0.14 -5.54 4.23
C LEU A 313 1.32 -5.70 4.66
N ASP A 314 1.59 -6.43 5.74
CA ASP A 314 2.97 -6.71 6.16
C ASP A 314 3.70 -7.56 5.13
N PHE A 315 3.01 -8.54 4.53
CA PHE A 315 3.55 -9.30 3.42
C PHE A 315 3.93 -8.40 2.25
N ILE A 316 3.03 -7.51 1.83
CA ILE A 316 3.27 -6.58 0.73
C ILE A 316 4.47 -5.66 1.05
N ASN A 317 4.55 -5.15 2.27
CA ASN A 317 5.57 -4.19 2.67
C ASN A 317 6.95 -4.83 2.89
N LYS A 318 6.99 -6.03 3.46
CA LYS A 318 8.24 -6.69 3.85
C LYS A 318 8.69 -7.76 2.87
N ALA A 319 7.79 -8.20 1.97
CA ALA A 319 7.99 -9.36 1.07
C ALA A 319 8.62 -10.58 1.77
N SER A 320 8.34 -10.73 3.05
CA SER A 320 8.81 -11.84 3.85
C SER A 320 7.91 -13.05 3.61
N LEU A 321 8.45 -14.05 2.93
CA LEU A 321 7.70 -15.09 2.26
C LEU A 321 8.02 -16.49 2.74
N PRO A 322 7.36 -17.01 3.77
CA PRO A 322 7.23 -18.46 3.88
C PRO A 322 6.25 -19.04 2.84
N TYR A 323 5.51 -18.19 2.11
CA TYR A 323 4.25 -18.60 1.47
C TYR A 323 4.24 -18.57 -0.07
N VAL A 324 5.34 -18.25 -0.75
CA VAL A 324 5.33 -18.11 -2.22
C VAL A 324 5.97 -19.29 -2.93
N ASN A 325 5.60 -20.49 -2.54
CA ASN A 325 6.06 -21.70 -3.23
C ASN A 325 5.70 -21.72 -4.72
N CYS A 326 4.60 -21.09 -5.14
CA CYS A 326 4.22 -20.96 -6.54
C CYS A 326 5.26 -20.20 -7.38
N LEU A 327 6.02 -19.29 -6.76
CA LEU A 327 7.06 -18.52 -7.44
C LEU A 327 8.39 -19.28 -7.49
N LEU A 328 8.64 -20.19 -6.57
CA LEU A 328 9.90 -20.90 -6.44
C LEU A 328 9.80 -22.37 -6.90
N SER A 329 8.62 -22.97 -6.82
CA SER A 329 8.44 -24.33 -7.30
C SER A 329 8.79 -24.35 -8.77
N GLY A 330 9.90 -25.00 -9.12
CA GLY A 330 10.27 -25.33 -10.48
C GLY A 330 9.37 -26.39 -11.11
N ARG A 331 8.12 -26.52 -10.67
CA ARG A 331 7.10 -27.24 -11.42
C ARG A 331 7.08 -26.59 -12.79
N LYS A 332 7.33 -27.37 -13.82
CA LYS A 332 7.19 -26.92 -15.19
C LYS A 332 5.80 -26.31 -15.29
N SER A 333 5.72 -24.98 -15.18
CA SER A 333 4.49 -24.26 -15.39
C SER A 333 3.96 -24.67 -16.75
N GLY A 334 2.70 -25.03 -16.82
CA GLY A 334 2.07 -25.50 -18.04
C GLY A 334 1.92 -24.46 -19.14
N GLY A 335 2.62 -23.33 -19.08
CA GLY A 335 2.61 -22.25 -20.05
C GLY A 335 4.02 -21.85 -20.47
N GLU A 336 4.23 -21.69 -21.77
CA GLU A 336 5.41 -21.01 -22.29
C GLU A 336 5.31 -19.53 -22.02
N TYR A 337 6.45 -18.89 -21.68
CA TYR A 337 6.57 -17.44 -21.63
C TYR A 337 6.15 -16.85 -22.98
N GLN A 338 5.12 -16.02 -22.94
CA GLN A 338 4.67 -15.29 -24.12
C GLN A 338 5.19 -13.86 -23.99
N LYS A 339 5.91 -13.35 -24.99
CA LYS A 339 6.30 -11.93 -25.08
C LYS A 339 5.04 -11.05 -25.17
N ALA A 340 4.31 -10.96 -24.07
CA ALA A 340 2.95 -10.44 -24.06
C ALA A 340 2.88 -8.92 -24.06
N PHE A 341 3.98 -8.22 -23.77
CA PHE A 341 3.99 -6.75 -23.72
C PHE A 341 5.41 -6.20 -23.91
N ASN A 342 5.53 -5.17 -24.70
CA ASN A 342 6.66 -4.24 -24.73
C ASN A 342 6.29 -3.04 -25.60
N LEU A 343 5.86 -1.97 -24.99
CA LEU A 343 5.50 -0.71 -25.65
C LEU A 343 6.67 0.30 -25.55
N SER A 344 7.90 -0.15 -25.86
CA SER A 344 9.06 0.74 -25.92
C SER A 344 8.76 1.94 -26.84
N ASP A 345 9.24 3.11 -26.47
CA ASP A 345 9.06 4.38 -27.16
C ASP A 345 7.63 4.96 -27.22
N ALA A 346 6.68 4.38 -26.47
CA ALA A 346 5.33 4.91 -26.37
C ALA A 346 5.26 6.09 -25.38
N SER A 347 4.44 7.10 -25.70
CA SER A 347 4.12 8.17 -24.76
C SER A 347 3.24 7.68 -23.62
N ASN A 348 3.25 8.38 -22.46
CA ASN A 348 2.38 8.03 -21.32
C ASN A 348 0.89 7.99 -21.71
N ALA A 349 0.44 8.82 -22.64
CA ALA A 349 -0.92 8.75 -23.15
C ALA A 349 -1.24 7.41 -23.84
N VAL A 350 -0.31 6.87 -24.62
CA VAL A 350 -0.45 5.56 -25.27
C VAL A 350 -0.37 4.44 -24.25
N LEU A 351 0.55 4.53 -23.28
CA LEU A 351 0.67 3.55 -22.19
C LEU A 351 -0.61 3.51 -21.34
N ALA A 352 -1.16 4.66 -20.96
CA ALA A 352 -2.42 4.74 -20.22
C ALA A 352 -3.59 4.14 -21.02
N ALA A 353 -3.67 4.43 -22.32
CA ALA A 353 -4.69 3.85 -23.18
C ALA A 353 -4.59 2.31 -23.29
N ASP A 354 -3.38 1.76 -23.36
CA ASP A 354 -3.16 0.30 -23.33
C ASP A 354 -3.67 -0.30 -22.02
N LEU A 355 -3.33 0.28 -20.87
CA LEU A 355 -3.77 -0.21 -19.56
C LEU A 355 -5.31 -0.12 -19.41
N PHE A 356 -5.94 0.95 -19.89
CA PHE A 356 -7.40 1.07 -19.93
C PHE A 356 -8.04 -0.01 -20.81
N ASN A 357 -7.46 -0.29 -21.98
CA ASN A 357 -7.96 -1.32 -22.89
C ASN A 357 -7.84 -2.73 -22.28
N ARG A 358 -6.79 -3.02 -21.52
CA ARG A 358 -6.62 -4.29 -20.77
C ARG A 358 -7.72 -4.47 -19.73
N LEU A 359 -8.06 -3.42 -18.97
CA LEU A 359 -9.16 -3.44 -18.01
C LEU A 359 -10.50 -3.63 -18.71
N ARG A 360 -10.75 -2.91 -19.81
CA ARG A 360 -11.98 -3.05 -20.60
C ARG A 360 -12.11 -4.46 -21.18
N ALA A 361 -11.04 -5.03 -21.73
CA ALA A 361 -11.02 -6.41 -22.25
C ALA A 361 -11.25 -7.46 -21.16
N SER A 362 -10.93 -7.14 -19.92
CA SER A 362 -11.18 -7.98 -18.75
C SER A 362 -12.53 -7.67 -18.07
N GLU A 363 -13.39 -6.88 -18.70
CA GLU A 363 -14.69 -6.43 -18.19
C GLU A 363 -14.64 -5.78 -16.81
N ARG A 364 -13.50 -5.15 -16.47
CA ARG A 364 -13.30 -4.45 -15.21
C ARG A 364 -13.73 -3.01 -15.33
N LYS A 365 -14.34 -2.48 -14.28
CA LYS A 365 -14.62 -1.05 -14.14
C LYS A 365 -13.37 -0.33 -13.66
N LEU A 366 -13.24 0.92 -14.08
CA LEU A 366 -12.15 1.82 -13.68
C LEU A 366 -12.73 3.10 -13.12
N TYR A 367 -12.46 3.38 -11.88
CA TYR A 367 -12.86 4.59 -11.18
C TYR A 367 -11.65 5.46 -10.89
N ILE A 368 -11.76 6.74 -11.20
CA ILE A 368 -10.70 7.73 -11.00
C ILE A 368 -11.26 8.95 -10.27
N ARG A 369 -10.57 9.39 -9.24
CA ARG A 369 -10.79 10.67 -8.57
C ARG A 369 -9.54 11.52 -8.66
N GLN A 370 -9.69 12.74 -9.18
CA GLN A 370 -8.61 13.72 -9.18
C GLN A 370 -8.47 14.36 -7.79
N VAL A 371 -7.22 14.45 -7.31
CA VAL A 371 -6.87 15.05 -6.01
C VAL A 371 -5.73 16.07 -6.14
N SER A 372 -5.54 16.66 -7.31
CA SER A 372 -4.42 17.54 -7.68
C SER A 372 -4.52 18.95 -7.06
N PHE A 373 -4.85 19.08 -5.78
CA PHE A 373 -5.12 20.37 -5.14
C PHE A 373 -3.87 21.25 -4.94
N LEU A 374 -2.67 20.67 -4.93
CA LEU A 374 -1.40 21.41 -4.92
C LEU A 374 -0.88 21.76 -6.32
N GLY A 375 -1.69 21.55 -7.37
CA GLY A 375 -1.30 21.84 -8.75
C GLY A 375 -0.23 20.89 -9.30
N PHE A 376 0.00 19.74 -8.66
CA PHE A 376 0.76 18.62 -9.20
C PHE A 376 -0.22 17.48 -9.50
N PRO A 377 -0.22 16.87 -10.71
CA PRO A 377 -1.21 15.87 -11.07
C PRO A 377 -1.18 14.68 -10.10
N ALA A 378 -2.29 14.43 -9.42
CA ALA A 378 -2.46 13.32 -8.49
C ALA A 378 -3.88 12.77 -8.56
N TYR A 379 -4.01 11.46 -8.40
CA TYR A 379 -5.27 10.75 -8.56
C TYR A 379 -5.39 9.60 -7.56
N ARG A 380 -6.64 9.21 -7.29
CA ARG A 380 -7.00 7.92 -6.68
C ARG A 380 -7.62 7.05 -7.75
N ILE A 381 -7.08 5.87 -7.94
CA ILE A 381 -7.58 4.86 -8.86
C ILE A 381 -8.20 3.73 -8.05
N TYR A 382 -9.38 3.30 -8.47
CA TYR A 382 -10.03 2.14 -7.88
C TYR A 382 -10.57 1.22 -8.97
N VAL A 383 -10.11 -0.03 -8.95
CA VAL A 383 -10.55 -1.10 -9.84
C VAL A 383 -11.18 -2.19 -8.97
N PRO A 384 -12.52 -2.27 -8.87
CA PRO A 384 -13.18 -3.24 -8.03
C PRO A 384 -12.75 -4.69 -8.32
N GLY A 385 -12.36 -5.42 -7.28
CA GLY A 385 -11.86 -6.79 -7.36
C GLY A 385 -10.40 -6.91 -7.81
N MET A 386 -9.66 -5.78 -7.87
CA MET A 386 -8.23 -5.76 -8.10
C MET A 386 -7.48 -4.83 -7.12
N SER A 387 -8.10 -3.73 -6.74
CA SER A 387 -7.45 -2.74 -5.85
C SER A 387 -7.45 -3.16 -4.38
N GLU A 388 -8.38 -4.01 -3.97
CA GLU A 388 -8.51 -4.43 -2.57
C GLU A 388 -7.33 -5.33 -2.18
N VAL A 389 -6.56 -4.86 -1.20
CA VAL A 389 -5.43 -5.59 -0.63
C VAL A 389 -5.91 -6.57 0.43
N ASP A 390 -6.76 -6.10 1.34
CA ASP A 390 -7.33 -6.94 2.39
C ASP A 390 -8.78 -6.56 2.73
N PRO A 391 -9.77 -7.19 2.06
CA PRO A 391 -11.18 -6.93 2.35
C PRO A 391 -11.62 -7.22 3.79
N ARG A 392 -10.84 -8.01 4.57
CA ARG A 392 -11.12 -8.28 5.98
C ARG A 392 -11.07 -7.00 6.81
N LEU A 393 -10.21 -6.06 6.42
CA LEU A 393 -10.03 -4.77 7.09
C LEU A 393 -11.30 -3.91 7.08
N THR A 394 -12.13 -4.02 6.04
CA THR A 394 -13.42 -3.31 5.97
C THR A 394 -14.37 -3.76 7.09
N ARG A 395 -14.45 -5.06 7.34
CA ARG A 395 -15.28 -5.58 8.44
C ARG A 395 -14.73 -5.16 9.78
N ALA A 396 -13.42 -5.29 9.97
CA ALA A 396 -12.75 -4.90 11.19
C ALA A 396 -12.93 -3.40 11.49
N LEU A 397 -12.89 -2.52 10.49
CA LEU A 397 -13.18 -1.08 10.66
C LEU A 397 -14.59 -0.84 11.20
N LEU A 398 -15.61 -1.49 10.63
CA LEU A 398 -16.98 -1.27 11.05
C LEU A 398 -17.27 -1.87 12.44
N GLU A 399 -16.65 -2.98 12.77
CA GLU A 399 -16.68 -3.56 14.13
C GLU A 399 -15.98 -2.66 15.12
N PHE A 400 -14.80 -2.16 14.76
CA PHE A 400 -14.07 -1.16 15.52
C PHE A 400 -14.94 0.07 15.84
N ARG A 401 -15.58 0.67 14.82
CA ARG A 401 -16.45 1.84 15.01
C ARG A 401 -17.61 1.59 15.95
N SER A 402 -18.26 0.42 15.81
CA SER A 402 -19.37 0.04 16.68
C SER A 402 -18.94 -0.10 18.14
N MET A 403 -17.86 -0.84 18.37
CA MET A 403 -17.27 -1.04 19.69
C MET A 403 -16.76 0.28 20.28
N PHE A 404 -16.10 1.07 19.46
CA PHE A 404 -15.53 2.35 19.81
C PHE A 404 -16.61 3.36 20.25
N SER A 405 -17.72 3.47 19.54
CA SER A 405 -18.84 4.35 19.91
C SER A 405 -19.45 3.95 21.25
N SER A 406 -19.61 2.66 21.50
CA SER A 406 -20.07 2.14 22.80
C SER A 406 -19.10 2.45 23.92
N MET A 407 -17.81 2.21 23.69
CA MET A 407 -16.75 2.48 24.66
C MET A 407 -16.59 3.97 24.96
N LYS A 408 -16.63 4.85 23.92
CA LYS A 408 -16.60 6.30 24.10
C LYS A 408 -17.74 6.76 25.02
N ALA A 409 -18.96 6.28 24.77
CA ALA A 409 -20.12 6.61 25.60
C ALA A 409 -19.91 6.16 27.06
N THR A 410 -19.33 4.98 27.27
CA THR A 410 -19.03 4.46 28.61
C THR A 410 -17.97 5.30 29.30
N LEU A 411 -16.87 5.62 28.62
CA LEU A 411 -15.76 6.38 29.20
C LEU A 411 -16.13 7.81 29.55
N LEU A 412 -16.91 8.50 28.70
CA LEU A 412 -17.35 9.87 28.93
C LEU A 412 -18.36 10.01 30.07
N SER A 413 -19.03 8.91 30.45
CA SER A 413 -20.04 8.90 31.52
C SER A 413 -19.73 7.88 32.63
N LEU A 414 -18.47 7.54 32.83
CA LEU A 414 -17.99 6.57 33.83
C LEU A 414 -18.62 6.74 35.24
N PRO A 415 -18.79 7.97 35.79
CA PRO A 415 -19.42 8.15 37.10
C PRO A 415 -20.89 7.71 37.16
N GLU A 416 -21.57 7.69 36.02
CA GLU A 416 -22.99 7.40 35.88
C GLU A 416 -23.27 5.95 35.45
N ARG A 417 -22.20 5.16 35.17
CA ARG A 417 -22.31 3.80 34.66
C ARG A 417 -22.34 2.76 35.75
N THR A 418 -23.09 1.72 35.47
CA THR A 418 -23.11 0.51 36.30
C THR A 418 -21.81 -0.29 36.15
N GLU A 419 -21.49 -1.13 37.15
CA GLU A 419 -20.33 -2.00 37.08
C GLU A 419 -20.37 -2.95 35.88
N GLU A 420 -21.57 -3.39 35.46
CA GLU A 420 -21.75 -4.23 34.28
C GLU A 420 -21.41 -3.50 32.99
N GLU A 421 -21.82 -2.23 32.85
CA GLU A 421 -21.51 -1.40 31.68
C GLU A 421 -20.01 -1.11 31.63
N ILE A 422 -19.37 -0.84 32.76
CA ILE A 422 -17.92 -0.61 32.85
C ILE A 422 -17.16 -1.90 32.49
N ALA A 423 -17.62 -3.06 32.99
CA ALA A 423 -17.03 -4.35 32.65
C ALA A 423 -17.14 -4.67 31.16
N GLN A 424 -18.27 -4.32 30.54
CA GLN A 424 -18.43 -4.47 29.09
C GLN A 424 -17.50 -3.52 28.33
N GLY A 425 -17.40 -2.27 28.75
CA GLY A 425 -16.48 -1.29 28.15
C GLY A 425 -15.00 -1.73 28.26
N ALA A 426 -14.60 -2.33 29.38
CA ALA A 426 -13.26 -2.89 29.55
C ALA A 426 -13.00 -4.07 28.59
N LYS A 427 -13.97 -4.97 28.43
CA LYS A 427 -13.88 -6.07 27.45
C LYS A 427 -13.80 -5.59 26.02
N ASP A 428 -14.59 -4.57 25.68
CA ASP A 428 -14.59 -3.97 24.36
C ASP A 428 -13.24 -3.27 24.07
N LEU A 429 -12.67 -2.60 25.06
CA LEU A 429 -11.34 -1.99 24.95
C LEU A 429 -10.23 -3.04 24.84
N GLU A 430 -10.29 -4.11 25.64
CA GLU A 430 -9.34 -5.22 25.56
C GLU A 430 -9.41 -5.91 24.19
N LYS A 431 -10.62 -6.11 23.66
CA LYS A 431 -10.81 -6.67 22.33
C LYS A 431 -10.30 -5.73 21.25
N LEU A 432 -10.57 -4.43 21.36
CA LEU A 432 -10.04 -3.39 20.48
C LEU A 432 -8.51 -3.43 20.45
N TYR A 433 -7.89 -3.47 21.61
CA TYR A 433 -6.44 -3.51 21.75
C TYR A 433 -5.83 -4.75 21.10
N ARG A 434 -6.46 -5.91 21.26
CA ARG A 434 -5.98 -7.18 20.73
C ARG A 434 -6.24 -7.36 19.23
N ASP A 435 -7.48 -7.07 18.79
CA ASP A 435 -7.94 -7.41 17.44
C ASP A 435 -7.72 -6.29 16.42
N CYS A 436 -7.56 -5.05 16.90
CA CYS A 436 -7.40 -3.88 16.03
C CYS A 436 -5.96 -3.32 16.03
N TYR A 437 -5.00 -4.10 16.51
CA TYR A 437 -3.58 -3.74 16.51
C TYR A 437 -3.07 -3.25 15.14
N TYR A 438 -3.58 -3.80 14.06
CA TYR A 438 -3.23 -3.41 12.69
C TYR A 438 -3.77 -2.04 12.28
N PHE A 439 -4.88 -1.60 12.87
CA PHE A 439 -5.43 -0.26 12.62
C PHE A 439 -4.73 0.81 13.46
N LEU A 440 -4.08 0.42 14.52
CA LEU A 440 -3.54 1.30 15.54
C LEU A 440 -2.01 1.43 15.46
N ALA A 441 -1.41 0.99 14.37
CA ALA A 441 0.01 1.07 13.98
C ALA A 441 0.96 1.61 15.06
N GLY A 442 1.29 0.78 16.05
CA GLY A 442 2.33 1.11 17.02
C GLY A 442 2.05 0.54 18.41
N LYS A 443 3.01 -0.15 18.98
CA LYS A 443 2.94 -0.66 20.34
C LYS A 443 2.74 0.49 21.34
N GLY A 444 1.55 0.59 21.90
CA GLY A 444 1.26 1.48 23.02
C GLY A 444 0.85 2.91 22.67
N ASP A 445 0.57 3.21 21.41
CA ASP A 445 0.18 4.55 21.00
C ASP A 445 -1.27 4.91 21.39
N VAL A 446 -1.46 6.17 21.75
CA VAL A 446 -2.68 6.81 22.28
C VAL A 446 -3.80 6.97 21.23
N TRP A 447 -3.65 6.37 20.08
CA TRP A 447 -4.53 6.48 18.93
C TRP A 447 -6.02 6.23 19.21
N PRO A 448 -6.43 5.21 19.99
CA PRO A 448 -7.83 5.03 20.34
C PRO A 448 -8.40 6.19 21.14
N LEU A 449 -7.61 6.80 22.02
CA LEU A 449 -8.05 7.92 22.84
C LEU A 449 -8.18 9.22 22.04
N TYR A 450 -7.28 9.43 21.06
CA TYR A 450 -7.35 10.55 20.13
C TYR A 450 -8.59 10.45 19.22
N LEU A 451 -8.86 9.27 18.68
CA LEU A 451 -10.09 8.99 17.93
C LEU A 451 -11.36 9.24 18.76
N MET A 452 -11.27 9.17 20.10
CA MET A 452 -12.38 9.41 21.00
C MET A 452 -12.68 10.88 21.24
N ASP A 453 -11.98 11.83 20.64
CA ASP A 453 -12.12 13.24 21.00
C ASP A 453 -11.88 13.50 22.52
N LEU A 454 -11.25 12.58 23.17
CA LEU A 454 -10.70 12.84 24.48
C LEU A 454 -9.46 13.68 24.25
N ARG A 455 -9.65 15.00 24.12
CA ARG A 455 -8.56 15.97 23.99
C ARG A 455 -7.69 15.90 25.23
N LEU A 456 -6.73 15.01 25.18
CA LEU A 456 -5.56 15.10 26.03
C LEU A 456 -4.59 15.96 25.23
N GLU A 457 -4.71 17.27 25.38
CA GLU A 457 -3.71 18.19 24.84
C GLU A 457 -2.37 17.80 25.47
N PRO A 458 -1.33 17.54 24.67
CA PRO A 458 -0.01 17.35 25.22
C PRO A 458 0.46 18.70 25.81
N GLU A 459 0.42 18.85 27.11
CA GLU A 459 0.88 20.07 27.79
C GLU A 459 2.40 20.27 27.74
N SER A 460 3.15 19.39 27.12
CA SER A 460 4.59 19.58 26.89
C SER A 460 5.19 18.53 25.94
N GLU A 461 6.28 18.86 25.32
CA GLU A 461 7.10 18.01 24.43
C GLU A 461 7.77 16.79 25.11
N GLY A 462 7.21 16.27 26.15
CA GLY A 462 7.76 15.16 26.93
C GLY A 462 6.68 14.31 27.56
N GLU A 463 6.38 13.19 26.92
CA GLU A 463 6.05 11.94 27.61
C GLU A 463 4.79 11.87 28.49
N SER A 464 3.63 12.31 28.09
CA SER A 464 2.41 11.85 28.77
C SER A 464 1.41 11.18 27.84
N PHE A 465 1.78 10.03 27.36
CA PHE A 465 0.88 9.12 26.65
C PHE A 465 0.16 8.24 27.67
N PHE A 466 -1.15 8.40 27.87
CA PHE A 466 -1.95 7.41 28.55
C PHE A 466 -1.94 6.13 27.68
N LYS A 467 -1.27 5.11 28.16
CA LYS A 467 -1.29 3.79 27.54
C LYS A 467 -2.68 3.17 27.70
N ILE A 468 -3.15 2.47 26.67
CA ILE A 468 -4.41 1.70 26.75
C ILE A 468 -4.38 0.75 27.94
N ASP A 469 -3.22 0.17 28.22
CA ASP A 469 -3.00 -0.68 29.39
C ASP A 469 -3.37 0.03 30.70
N PHE A 470 -3.01 1.31 30.83
CA PHE A 470 -3.37 2.09 32.02
C PHE A 470 -4.89 2.34 32.11
N LEU A 471 -5.53 2.63 30.98
CA LEU A 471 -6.98 2.78 30.93
C LEU A 471 -7.71 1.48 31.28
N LEU A 472 -7.24 0.36 30.73
CA LEU A 472 -7.74 -0.96 31.09
C LEU A 472 -7.57 -1.27 32.57
N ALA A 473 -6.38 -1.00 33.11
CA ALA A 473 -6.12 -1.17 34.54
C ALA A 473 -7.08 -0.35 35.40
N MET A 474 -7.35 0.92 35.03
CA MET A 474 -8.32 1.77 35.73
C MET A 474 -9.75 1.23 35.66
N LEU A 475 -10.19 0.72 34.49
CA LEU A 475 -11.52 0.15 34.35
C LEU A 475 -11.66 -1.14 35.18
N PHE A 476 -10.68 -2.03 35.15
CA PHE A 476 -10.68 -3.26 35.99
C PHE A 476 -10.60 -2.95 37.47
N TYR A 477 -9.80 -1.95 37.87
CA TYR A 477 -9.75 -1.49 39.26
C TYR A 477 -11.12 -0.99 39.73
N ARG A 478 -11.81 -0.20 38.86
CA ARG A 478 -13.12 0.37 39.16
C ARG A 478 -14.21 -0.67 39.43
N ILE A 479 -14.16 -1.82 38.76
CA ILE A 479 -15.12 -2.94 38.94
C ILE A 479 -14.63 -3.98 39.95
N GLY A 480 -13.53 -3.72 40.65
CA GLY A 480 -13.00 -4.64 41.67
C GLY A 480 -12.25 -5.86 41.13
N ASP A 481 -11.99 -5.95 39.85
CA ASP A 481 -11.15 -7.01 39.25
C ASP A 481 -9.66 -6.62 39.34
N TYR A 482 -9.15 -6.67 40.58
CA TYR A 482 -7.78 -6.26 40.88
C TYR A 482 -6.74 -7.18 40.23
N ALA A 483 -7.07 -8.40 39.91
CA ALA A 483 -6.16 -9.35 39.28
C ALA A 483 -5.84 -8.93 37.81
N LYS A 484 -6.79 -8.30 37.14
CA LYS A 484 -6.59 -7.75 35.79
C LYS A 484 -6.11 -6.29 35.77
N ALA A 485 -6.23 -5.59 36.88
CA ALA A 485 -5.80 -4.21 37.02
C ALA A 485 -4.28 -4.07 37.25
N VAL A 486 -3.57 -5.14 37.58
CA VAL A 486 -2.11 -5.22 37.75
C VAL A 486 -1.46 -5.78 36.52
#